data_0cd2b1120729da67cbef0d397ad8f4b9
#
_entry.id   0cd2b1120729da67cbef0d397ad8f4b9
#
_cell.length_a   1.000
_cell.length_b   1.000
_cell.length_c   1.000
_cell.angle_alpha   90.00
_cell.angle_beta   90.00
_cell.angle_gamma   90.00
#
_symmetry.space_group_name_H-M   'P 1'
#
loop_
_entity.id
_entity.type
_entity.pdbx_description
1 polymer ?
#
loop_
_entity_poly.entity_id
_entity_poly.type
_entity_poly.pdbx_seq_one_letter_code
_entity_poly.pdbx_strand_id
1 'polypeptide(L)'
;YPQAVSNNAKRGIELNEKNNNKCATQTGKVRAQQLAKGEPISEETIQRMYSYLSRAKTYYDDADTNDCGNISYLLWGGLAALRWSESKLKQLGKLEATKQERDKQIVEELKKMIEDYEKKYKKKRKKKKKRNTK
;
A
#
# COMPACT_ATOMS: atom_id res chain seq x y z
N TYR A 1 7.45 -6.60 1.67
CA TYR A 1 7.43 -5.21 1.21
C TYR A 1 8.54 -4.96 0.17
N PRO A 2 8.39 -3.89 -0.67
CA PRO A 2 9.36 -3.61 -1.73
C PRO A 2 10.74 -3.27 -1.20
N GLN A 3 11.77 -3.54 -2.00
CA GLN A 3 13.16 -3.21 -1.65
C GLN A 3 13.35 -1.72 -1.37
N ALA A 4 12.57 -0.84 -2.01
CA ALA A 4 12.61 0.60 -1.78
C ALA A 4 12.34 0.96 -0.31
N VAL A 5 11.48 0.22 0.38
CA VAL A 5 11.19 0.40 1.82
C VAL A 5 12.45 0.13 2.64
N SER A 6 13.12 -0.99 2.37
CA SER A 6 14.37 -1.36 3.06
C SER A 6 15.49 -0.34 2.77
N ASN A 7 15.59 0.11 1.54
CA ASN A 7 16.60 1.11 1.14
C ASN A 7 16.37 2.45 1.84
N ASN A 8 15.12 2.89 1.96
CA ASN A 8 14.78 4.12 2.68
C ASN A 8 15.12 4.01 4.16
N ALA A 9 14.82 2.87 4.78
CA ALA A 9 15.17 2.63 6.18
C ALA A 9 16.68 2.67 6.40
N LYS A 10 17.46 2.03 5.53
CA LYS A 10 18.94 2.07 5.57
C LYS A 10 19.46 3.51 5.47
N ARG A 11 18.92 4.28 4.53
CA ARG A 11 19.29 5.69 4.37
C ARG A 11 18.96 6.50 5.63
N GLY A 12 17.78 6.27 6.20
CA GLY A 12 17.38 6.93 7.45
C GLY A 12 18.32 6.61 8.60
N ILE A 13 18.76 5.36 8.72
CA ILE A 13 19.74 4.93 9.73
C ILE A 13 21.07 5.69 9.54
N GLU A 14 21.59 5.76 8.32
CA GLU A 14 22.83 6.46 8.01
C GLU A 14 22.74 7.95 8.34
N LEU A 15 21.65 8.61 7.96
CA LEU A 15 21.42 10.02 8.26
C LEU A 15 21.27 10.28 9.75
N ASN A 16 20.60 9.36 10.46
CA ASN A 16 20.47 9.47 11.91
C ASN A 16 21.82 9.37 12.60
N GLU A 17 22.68 8.44 12.17
CA GLU A 17 24.04 8.29 12.68
C GLU A 17 24.85 9.59 12.46
N LYS A 18 24.75 10.21 11.30
CA LYS A 18 25.40 11.50 11.00
C LYS A 18 24.89 12.63 11.89
N ASN A 19 23.69 12.51 12.42
CA ASN A 19 23.09 13.49 13.35
C ASN A 19 23.14 13.02 14.81
N ASN A 20 24.13 12.21 15.16
CA ASN A 20 24.39 11.71 16.51
C ASN A 20 23.24 10.90 17.11
N ASN A 21 22.48 10.21 16.28
CA ASN A 21 21.34 9.35 16.67
C ASN A 21 20.25 10.09 17.46
N LYS A 22 20.08 11.40 17.23
CA LYS A 22 19.12 12.24 17.96
C LYS A 22 17.72 12.28 17.33
N CYS A 23 17.55 11.72 16.12
CA CYS A 23 16.36 11.96 15.31
C CYS A 23 15.26 10.90 15.46
N ALA A 24 15.45 9.88 16.29
CA ALA A 24 14.46 8.82 16.39
C ALA A 24 14.23 8.37 17.82
N THR A 25 12.99 7.97 18.10
CA THR A 25 12.64 7.25 19.32
C THR A 25 13.22 5.83 19.27
N GLN A 26 13.23 5.14 20.40
CA GLN A 26 13.67 3.74 20.44
C GLN A 26 12.80 2.86 19.53
N THR A 27 11.49 3.10 19.51
CA THR A 27 10.56 2.39 18.62
C THR A 27 10.91 2.61 17.15
N GLY A 28 11.18 3.84 16.75
CA GLY A 28 11.58 4.16 15.38
C GLY A 28 12.89 3.51 14.97
N LYS A 29 13.87 3.46 15.87
CA LYS A 29 15.15 2.78 15.64
C LYS A 29 14.98 1.29 15.42
N VAL A 30 14.18 0.62 16.26
CA VAL A 30 13.89 -0.82 16.13
C VAL A 30 13.17 -1.09 14.81
N ARG A 31 12.18 -0.27 14.47
CA ARG A 31 11.43 -0.40 13.22
C ARG A 31 12.33 -0.27 12.00
N ALA A 32 13.21 0.72 12.01
CA ALA A 32 14.16 0.95 10.93
C ALA A 32 15.09 -0.26 10.71
N GLN A 33 15.56 -0.88 11.78
CA GLN A 33 16.39 -2.07 11.68
C GLN A 33 15.63 -3.26 11.08
N GLN A 34 14.38 -3.47 11.48
CA GLN A 34 13.52 -4.52 10.93
C GLN A 34 13.31 -4.33 9.41
N LEU A 35 12.98 -3.12 9.01
CA LEU A 35 12.75 -2.81 7.59
C LEU A 35 14.02 -2.92 6.77
N ALA A 36 15.15 -2.45 7.30
CA ALA A 36 16.45 -2.52 6.62
C ALA A 36 16.88 -3.97 6.36
N LYS A 37 16.59 -4.87 7.29
CA LYS A 37 16.91 -6.30 7.19
C LYS A 37 15.88 -7.10 6.39
N GLY A 38 14.76 -6.50 6.02
CA GLY A 38 13.67 -7.20 5.32
C GLY A 38 12.91 -8.17 6.22
N GLU A 39 12.90 -7.97 7.52
CA GLU A 39 12.18 -8.82 8.46
C GLU A 39 10.67 -8.69 8.30
N PRO A 40 9.90 -9.77 8.51
CA PRO A 40 8.45 -9.68 8.51
C PRO A 40 7.93 -8.72 9.57
N ILE A 41 6.85 -8.00 9.25
CA ILE A 41 6.21 -7.07 10.18
C ILE A 41 4.74 -7.45 10.36
N SER A 42 4.21 -7.21 11.57
CA SER A 42 2.84 -7.55 11.91
C SER A 42 1.83 -6.57 11.27
N GLU A 43 0.59 -7.00 11.15
CA GLU A 43 -0.51 -6.14 10.70
C GLU A 43 -0.65 -4.89 11.57
N GLU A 44 -0.53 -5.03 12.89
CA GLU A 44 -0.57 -3.90 13.82
C GLU A 44 0.54 -2.89 13.51
N THR A 45 1.74 -3.38 13.21
CA THR A 45 2.86 -2.54 12.80
C THR A 45 2.58 -1.82 11.49
N ILE A 46 1.98 -2.49 10.51
CA ILE A 46 1.59 -1.88 9.23
C ILE A 46 0.60 -0.74 9.46
N GLN A 47 -0.37 -0.93 10.36
CA GLN A 47 -1.33 0.12 10.72
C GLN A 47 -0.63 1.34 11.33
N ARG A 48 0.34 1.13 12.21
CA ARG A 48 1.14 2.21 12.81
C ARG A 48 1.98 2.94 11.77
N MET A 49 2.61 2.22 10.87
CA MET A 49 3.38 2.79 9.76
C MET A 49 2.50 3.68 8.89
N TYR A 50 1.37 3.17 8.46
CA TYR A 50 0.42 3.93 7.64
C TYR A 50 -0.04 5.21 8.36
N SER A 51 -0.43 5.09 9.61
CA SER A 51 -0.92 6.22 10.41
C SER A 51 0.14 7.33 10.53
N TYR A 52 1.37 6.95 10.87
CA TYR A 52 2.47 7.91 11.00
C TYR A 52 2.86 8.52 9.65
N LEU A 53 3.09 7.68 8.64
CA LEU A 53 3.58 8.14 7.34
C LEU A 53 2.56 8.99 6.59
N SER A 54 1.27 8.71 6.74
CA SER A 54 0.22 9.51 6.09
C SER A 54 0.10 10.90 6.71
N ARG A 55 0.29 11.03 8.04
CA ARG A 55 0.26 12.33 8.72
C ARG A 55 1.53 13.14 8.46
N ALA A 56 2.69 12.49 8.50
CA ALA A 56 3.98 13.15 8.37
C ALA A 56 4.35 13.50 6.92
N LYS A 57 3.65 12.92 5.93
CA LYS A 57 3.90 13.17 4.51
C LYS A 57 3.91 14.66 4.15
N THR A 58 3.01 15.44 4.75
CA THR A 58 2.86 16.87 4.48
C THR A 58 4.13 17.67 4.80
N TYR A 59 4.90 17.21 5.78
CA TYR A 59 6.10 17.87 6.26
C TYR A 59 7.40 17.26 5.70
N TYR A 60 7.28 16.20 4.92
CA TYR A 60 8.44 15.50 4.38
C TYR A 60 9.04 16.25 3.19
N ASP A 61 10.35 16.51 3.27
CA ASP A 61 11.15 17.11 2.20
C ASP A 61 12.44 16.31 2.06
N ASP A 62 12.57 15.54 0.98
CA ASP A 62 13.73 14.66 0.77
C ASP A 62 15.03 15.44 0.45
N ALA A 63 14.94 16.74 0.15
CA ALA A 63 16.11 17.60 -0.04
C ALA A 63 16.79 17.98 1.28
N ASP A 64 16.06 17.93 2.41
CA ASP A 64 16.59 18.28 3.72
C ASP A 64 17.02 17.02 4.48
N THR A 65 18.32 16.70 4.42
CA THR A 65 18.90 15.52 5.06
C THR A 65 19.28 15.74 6.53
N ASN A 66 19.12 16.96 7.05
CA ASN A 66 19.46 17.29 8.43
C ASN A 66 18.24 17.43 9.34
N ASP A 67 17.04 17.52 8.78
CA ASP A 67 15.81 17.64 9.55
C ASP A 67 15.43 16.30 10.15
N CYS A 68 15.26 16.26 11.47
CA CYS A 68 14.91 15.03 12.18
C CYS A 68 13.58 14.43 11.74
N GLY A 69 12.60 15.26 11.38
CA GLY A 69 11.32 14.78 10.85
C GLY A 69 11.48 14.01 9.54
N ASN A 70 12.33 14.51 8.64
CA ASN A 70 12.64 13.85 7.37
C ASN A 70 13.40 12.54 7.59
N ILE A 71 14.38 12.54 8.50
CA ILE A 71 15.15 11.35 8.85
C ILE A 71 14.24 10.29 9.46
N SER A 72 13.37 10.67 10.38
CA SER A 72 12.39 9.78 11.00
C SER A 72 11.44 9.20 9.95
N TYR A 73 11.02 9.99 8.99
CA TYR A 73 10.18 9.51 7.88
C TYR A 73 10.85 8.39 7.09
N LEU A 74 12.13 8.54 6.77
CA LEU A 74 12.91 7.51 6.08
C LEU A 74 13.11 6.26 6.95
N LEU A 75 13.30 6.43 8.26
CA LEU A 75 13.44 5.31 9.20
C LEU A 75 12.21 4.40 9.18
N TRP A 76 11.03 4.95 8.96
CA TRP A 76 9.78 4.22 8.84
C TRP A 76 9.49 3.73 7.41
N GLY A 77 10.46 3.86 6.51
CA GLY A 77 10.41 3.32 5.16
C GLY A 77 10.04 4.32 4.07
N GLY A 78 9.79 5.58 4.41
CA GLY A 78 9.54 6.66 3.45
C GLY A 78 8.24 6.53 2.68
N LEU A 79 8.14 7.23 1.56
CA LEU A 79 6.95 7.21 0.69
C LEU A 79 6.64 5.81 0.15
N ALA A 80 7.67 5.00 -0.11
CA ALA A 80 7.48 3.62 -0.56
C ALA A 80 6.72 2.79 0.48
N ALA A 81 7.05 2.97 1.78
CA ALA A 81 6.34 2.29 2.86
C ALA A 81 4.91 2.81 3.04
N LEU A 82 4.68 4.11 2.84
CA LEU A 82 3.34 4.66 2.87
C LEU A 82 2.44 4.00 1.82
N ARG A 83 2.91 3.94 0.58
CA ARG A 83 2.17 3.34 -0.53
C ARG A 83 1.94 1.85 -0.32
N TRP A 84 2.96 1.14 0.13
CA TRP A 84 2.84 -0.30 0.38
C TRP A 84 1.89 -0.59 1.53
N SER A 85 2.01 0.13 2.66
CA SER A 85 1.14 -0.08 3.83
C SER A 85 -0.32 0.25 3.51
N GLU A 86 -0.58 1.31 2.75
CA GLU A 86 -1.92 1.65 2.27
C GLU A 86 -2.51 0.51 1.45
N SER A 87 -1.78 0.03 0.46
CA SER A 87 -2.20 -1.06 -0.41
C SER A 87 -2.45 -2.35 0.38
N LYS A 88 -1.55 -2.68 1.30
CA LYS A 88 -1.65 -3.88 2.14
C LYS A 88 -2.87 -3.83 3.06
N LEU A 89 -3.11 -2.69 3.70
CA LEU A 89 -4.26 -2.52 4.59
C LEU A 89 -5.58 -2.59 3.84
N LYS A 90 -5.64 -2.07 2.60
CA LYS A 90 -6.82 -2.21 1.73
C LYS A 90 -7.08 -3.68 1.38
N GLN A 91 -6.04 -4.43 1.05
CA GLN A 91 -6.14 -5.88 0.77
C GLN A 91 -6.66 -6.65 1.98
N LEU A 92 -6.26 -6.26 3.18
CA LEU A 92 -6.68 -6.90 4.43
C LEU A 92 -8.06 -6.42 4.91
N GLY A 93 -8.69 -5.48 4.20
CA GLY A 93 -9.97 -4.91 4.60
C GLY A 93 -9.90 -3.99 5.82
N LYS A 94 -8.72 -3.49 6.16
CA LYS A 94 -8.47 -2.62 7.32
C LYS A 94 -8.48 -1.13 6.98
N LEU A 95 -8.57 -0.81 5.69
CA LEU A 95 -8.62 0.55 5.19
C LEU A 95 -9.60 0.59 4.03
N GLU A 96 -10.53 1.56 4.06
CA GLU A 96 -11.49 1.72 2.97
C GLU A 96 -10.80 2.17 1.69
N ALA A 97 -11.21 1.59 0.57
CA ALA A 97 -10.80 2.04 -0.75
C ALA A 97 -11.34 3.45 -1.01
N THR A 98 -10.63 4.24 -1.81
CA THR A 98 -11.12 5.55 -2.25
C THR A 98 -12.42 5.38 -3.03
N LYS A 99 -13.21 6.45 -3.14
CA LYS A 99 -14.44 6.44 -3.93
C LYS A 99 -14.17 5.98 -5.38
N GLN A 100 -13.09 6.48 -5.99
CA GLN A 100 -12.70 6.09 -7.34
C GLN A 100 -12.37 4.60 -7.46
N GLU A 101 -11.65 4.04 -6.49
CA GLU A 101 -11.30 2.62 -6.46
C GLU A 101 -12.54 1.76 -6.27
N ARG A 102 -13.46 2.16 -5.39
CA ARG A 102 -14.74 1.46 -5.18
C ARG A 102 -15.60 1.50 -6.43
N ASP A 103 -15.72 2.63 -7.08
CA ASP A 103 -16.50 2.80 -8.32
C ASP A 103 -15.92 1.93 -9.44
N LYS A 104 -14.60 1.87 -9.56
CA LYS A 104 -13.91 1.01 -10.55
C LYS A 104 -14.21 -0.47 -10.30
N GLN A 105 -14.15 -0.91 -9.05
CA GLN A 105 -14.48 -2.29 -8.67
C GLN A 105 -15.93 -2.64 -9.03
N ILE A 106 -16.87 -1.75 -8.70
CA ILE A 106 -18.29 -1.94 -9.00
C ILE A 106 -18.50 -2.07 -10.50
N VAL A 107 -17.87 -1.20 -11.30
CA VAL A 107 -17.97 -1.24 -12.76
C VAL A 107 -17.43 -2.57 -13.32
N GLU A 108 -16.29 -3.05 -12.83
CA GLU A 108 -15.71 -4.33 -13.26
C GLU A 108 -16.60 -5.52 -12.91
N GLU A 109 -17.18 -5.54 -11.71
CA GLU A 109 -18.13 -6.58 -11.29
C GLU A 109 -19.38 -6.59 -12.15
N LEU A 110 -19.94 -5.40 -12.44
CA LEU A 110 -21.12 -5.27 -13.31
C LEU A 110 -20.84 -5.75 -14.74
N LYS A 111 -19.67 -5.41 -15.29
CA LYS A 111 -19.25 -5.89 -16.62
C LYS A 111 -19.19 -7.42 -16.66
N LYS A 112 -18.63 -8.02 -15.63
CA LYS A 112 -18.55 -9.49 -15.54
C LYS A 112 -19.94 -10.13 -15.47
N MET A 113 -20.84 -9.57 -14.68
CA MET A 113 -22.23 -10.05 -14.59
C MET A 113 -22.96 -9.95 -15.93
N ILE A 114 -22.76 -8.85 -16.66
CA ILE A 114 -23.36 -8.65 -17.99
C ILE A 114 -22.81 -9.67 -18.97
N GLU A 115 -21.52 -9.93 -18.99
CA GLU A 115 -20.89 -10.92 -19.86
C GLU A 115 -21.44 -12.33 -19.59
N ASP A 116 -21.55 -12.71 -18.32
CA ASP A 116 -22.11 -14.00 -17.92
C ASP A 116 -23.57 -14.14 -18.34
N TYR A 117 -24.36 -13.08 -18.19
CA TYR A 117 -25.75 -13.04 -18.63
C TYR A 117 -25.88 -13.19 -20.15
N GLU A 118 -25.09 -12.45 -20.91
CA GLU A 118 -25.07 -12.53 -22.38
C GLU A 118 -24.71 -13.94 -22.87
N LYS A 119 -23.74 -14.59 -22.27
CA LYS A 119 -23.36 -15.96 -22.60
C LYS A 119 -24.52 -16.93 -22.41
N LYS A 120 -25.23 -16.82 -21.28
CA LYS A 120 -26.43 -17.66 -21.01
C LYS A 120 -27.54 -17.35 -22.00
N TYR A 121 -27.78 -16.09 -22.30
CA TYR A 121 -28.84 -15.68 -23.25
C TYR A 121 -28.56 -16.16 -24.68
N LYS A 122 -27.33 -16.02 -25.15
CA LYS A 122 -26.90 -16.51 -26.46
C LYS A 122 -27.03 -18.01 -26.58
N LYS A 123 -26.72 -18.77 -25.56
CA LYS A 123 -26.92 -20.24 -25.53
C LYS A 123 -28.41 -20.63 -25.66
N LYS A 124 -29.29 -19.93 -24.96
CA LYS A 124 -30.74 -20.14 -25.04
C LYS A 124 -31.29 -19.80 -26.42
N ARG A 125 -30.82 -18.71 -27.03
CA ARG A 125 -31.21 -18.31 -28.41
C ARG A 125 -30.80 -19.34 -29.45
N LYS A 126 -29.58 -19.88 -29.37
CA LYS A 126 -29.11 -20.94 -30.28
C LYS A 126 -29.96 -22.20 -30.16
N LYS A 127 -30.35 -22.61 -28.97
CA LYS A 127 -31.25 -23.74 -28.75
C LYS A 127 -32.65 -23.53 -29.34
N LYS A 128 -33.23 -22.33 -29.20
CA LYS A 128 -34.53 -21.97 -29.80
C LYS A 128 -34.48 -21.97 -31.33
N LYS A 129 -33.43 -21.43 -31.95
CA LYS A 129 -33.24 -21.44 -33.41
C LYS A 129 -33.14 -22.86 -33.96
N LYS A 130 -32.45 -23.78 -33.30
CA LYS A 130 -32.37 -25.19 -33.69
C LYS A 130 -33.73 -25.89 -33.63
N ARG A 131 -34.61 -25.57 -32.66
CA ARG A 131 -35.97 -26.11 -32.56
C ARG A 131 -36.89 -25.60 -33.65
N ASN A 132 -36.72 -24.36 -34.14
CA ASN A 132 -37.59 -23.73 -35.13
C ASN A 132 -37.18 -24.01 -36.57
N THR A 133 -36.04 -24.66 -36.81
CA THR A 133 -35.54 -25.01 -38.16
C THR A 133 -35.89 -26.43 -38.58
N LYS A 134 -36.72 -27.12 -37.83
CA LYS A 134 -37.29 -28.42 -38.27
C LYS A 134 -38.48 -28.15 -39.20
#